data_bd0a690e99870b2ba6742b6d516cb5bc
#
_entry.id   bd0a690e99870b2ba6742b6d516cb5bc
#
_cell.length_a   1.000
_cell.length_b   1.000
_cell.length_c   1.000
_cell.angle_alpha   90.00
_cell.angle_beta   90.00
_cell.angle_gamma   90.00
#
_symmetry.space_group_name_H-M   'P 1'
#
loop_
_entity.id
_entity.type
_entity.pdbx_description
1 polymer ?
#
loop_
_entity_poly.entity_id
_entity_poly.type
_entity_poly.pdbx_seq_one_letter_code
_entity_poly.pdbx_strand_id
1 'polypeptide(L)'
;MEKENHEGLSLLEWIIALVLIISVWLVFGSQLTTLLGGLVEYFNVTPTPLLHYLLQHIHFILLAFVLGIFIRWVVKSPLKVFVTDSSTFRWPLFFFSYGVWTVAIVLFMFLLSPSSITYSPPKSLSSRLLFMAVALVVTPLQSFIEELLFRITFWRMLEGRLKSNLLISVLSGLFFTLFHLFNVEVTQAPIKIIPRSEEH
;
A
#
# COMPACT_ATOMS: atom_id res chain seq x y z
N MET A 1 -19.00 -35.87 7.45
CA MET A 1 -18.10 -34.73 7.55
C MET A 1 -18.95 -33.57 8.03
N GLU A 2 -18.94 -33.35 9.34
CA GLU A 2 -19.58 -32.19 9.97
C GLU A 2 -18.88 -30.93 9.44
N LYS A 3 -19.65 -30.05 8.79
CA LYS A 3 -19.21 -28.67 8.58
C LYS A 3 -19.13 -28.06 9.99
N GLU A 4 -17.91 -27.99 10.54
CA GLU A 4 -17.66 -27.06 11.63
C GLU A 4 -18.17 -25.70 11.16
N ASN A 5 -19.27 -25.26 11.74
CA ASN A 5 -19.74 -23.90 11.64
C ASN A 5 -18.67 -23.02 12.35
N HIS A 6 -17.62 -22.66 11.64
CA HIS A 6 -16.83 -21.51 12.02
C HIS A 6 -17.79 -20.32 11.87
N GLU A 7 -18.44 -19.92 12.97
CA GLU A 7 -19.14 -18.64 13.02
C GLU A 7 -18.08 -17.57 12.70
N GLY A 8 -18.11 -17.12 11.45
CA GLY A 8 -17.21 -16.06 11.00
C GLY A 8 -17.49 -14.79 11.80
N LEU A 9 -16.49 -13.91 11.88
CA LEU A 9 -16.63 -12.62 12.56
C LEU A 9 -17.92 -11.89 12.13
N SER A 10 -18.67 -11.35 13.08
CA SER A 10 -19.78 -10.45 12.82
C SER A 10 -19.31 -9.18 12.11
N LEU A 11 -20.19 -8.44 11.46
CA LEU A 11 -19.86 -7.19 10.80
C LEU A 11 -19.24 -6.17 11.78
N LEU A 12 -19.75 -6.13 13.01
CA LEU A 12 -19.24 -5.23 14.04
C LEU A 12 -17.80 -5.59 14.45
N GLU A 13 -17.50 -6.87 14.62
CA GLU A 13 -16.13 -7.34 14.94
C GLU A 13 -15.15 -7.03 13.80
N TRP A 14 -15.57 -7.18 12.54
CA TRP A 14 -14.79 -6.77 11.39
C TRP A 14 -14.50 -5.27 11.38
N ILE A 15 -15.52 -4.44 11.62
CA ILE A 15 -15.36 -2.97 11.66
C ILE A 15 -14.41 -2.58 12.80
N ILE A 16 -14.59 -3.13 13.99
CA ILE A 16 -13.73 -2.86 15.15
C ILE A 16 -12.29 -3.27 14.82
N ALA A 17 -12.08 -4.45 14.25
CA ALA A 17 -10.75 -4.92 13.87
C ALA A 17 -10.09 -4.00 12.82
N LEU A 18 -10.81 -3.59 11.78
CA LEU A 18 -10.29 -2.65 10.77
C LEU A 18 -9.91 -1.31 11.39
N VAL A 19 -10.77 -0.74 12.24
CA VAL A 19 -10.47 0.53 12.93
C VAL A 19 -9.23 0.39 13.80
N LEU A 20 -9.09 -0.71 14.55
CA LEU A 20 -7.91 -0.98 15.37
C LEU A 20 -6.65 -1.14 14.53
N ILE A 21 -6.69 -1.93 13.45
CA ILE A 21 -5.55 -2.13 12.55
C ILE A 21 -5.06 -0.80 11.98
N ILE A 22 -5.99 0.00 11.45
CA ILE A 22 -5.69 1.30 10.87
C ILE A 22 -5.15 2.26 11.94
N SER A 23 -5.76 2.30 13.13
CA SER A 23 -5.30 3.16 14.22
C SER A 23 -3.90 2.78 14.70
N VAL A 24 -3.62 1.49 14.87
CA VAL A 24 -2.28 0.99 15.22
C VAL A 24 -1.28 1.37 14.13
N TRP A 25 -1.62 1.15 12.87
CA TRP A 25 -0.74 1.50 11.75
C TRP A 25 -0.44 3.01 11.69
N LEU A 26 -1.45 3.87 11.77
CA LEU A 26 -1.26 5.31 11.68
C LEU A 26 -0.51 5.87 12.88
N VAL A 27 -0.86 5.47 14.10
CA VAL A 27 -0.24 6.00 15.32
C VAL A 27 1.16 5.44 15.50
N PHE A 28 1.32 4.11 15.55
CA PHE A 28 2.62 3.51 15.81
C PHE A 28 3.53 3.52 14.59
N GLY A 29 2.96 3.50 13.37
CA GLY A 29 3.74 3.63 12.14
C GLY A 29 4.41 4.99 12.04
N SER A 30 3.70 6.08 12.34
CA SER A 30 4.26 7.44 12.37
C SER A 30 5.32 7.58 13.46
N GLN A 31 5.07 7.03 14.67
CA GLN A 31 6.05 7.05 15.76
C GLN A 31 7.32 6.27 15.38
N LEU A 32 7.19 5.11 14.75
CA LEU A 32 8.33 4.31 14.29
C LEU A 32 9.17 5.09 13.28
N THR A 33 8.54 5.74 12.29
CA THR A 33 9.25 6.56 11.30
C THR A 33 9.97 7.73 11.96
N THR A 34 9.32 8.43 12.89
CA THR A 34 9.90 9.55 13.65
C THR A 34 11.08 9.09 14.51
N LEU A 35 10.93 7.98 15.23
CA LEU A 35 12.00 7.40 16.07
C LEU A 35 13.24 7.06 15.24
N LEU A 36 13.04 6.36 14.12
CA LEU A 36 14.15 5.97 13.24
C LEU A 36 14.81 7.19 12.58
N GLY A 37 14.01 8.19 12.18
CA GLY A 37 14.53 9.47 11.69
C GLY A 37 15.40 10.18 12.75
N GLY A 38 14.91 10.24 13.99
CA GLY A 38 15.68 10.81 15.12
C GLY A 38 16.96 10.04 15.42
N LEU A 39 16.97 8.71 15.29
CA LEU A 39 18.21 7.92 15.42
C LEU A 39 19.22 8.23 14.30
N VAL A 40 18.76 8.39 13.06
CA VAL A 40 19.60 8.80 11.93
C VAL A 40 20.28 10.14 12.21
N GLU A 41 19.52 11.12 12.74
CA GLU A 41 20.05 12.44 13.13
C GLU A 41 21.02 12.33 14.32
N TYR A 42 20.64 11.59 15.36
CA TYR A 42 21.48 11.38 16.55
C TYR A 42 22.85 10.80 16.21
N PHE A 43 22.90 9.83 15.30
CA PHE A 43 24.15 9.22 14.85
C PHE A 43 24.87 10.01 13.74
N ASN A 44 24.38 11.21 13.40
CA ASN A 44 24.91 12.06 12.33
C ASN A 44 25.05 11.31 10.97
N VAL A 45 24.14 10.38 10.69
CA VAL A 45 24.12 9.67 9.42
C VAL A 45 23.58 10.59 8.34
N THR A 46 24.38 10.84 7.30
CA THR A 46 23.93 11.66 6.17
C THR A 46 22.77 10.97 5.44
N PRO A 47 21.59 11.60 5.37
CA PRO A 47 20.44 10.98 4.72
C PRO A 47 20.71 10.82 3.21
N THR A 48 20.75 9.57 2.77
CA THR A 48 20.78 9.26 1.33
C THR A 48 19.34 9.14 0.79
N PRO A 49 19.12 9.33 -0.53
CA PRO A 49 17.81 9.10 -1.13
C PRO A 49 17.25 7.70 -0.81
N LEU A 50 18.11 6.70 -0.77
CA LEU A 50 17.71 5.33 -0.41
C LEU A 50 17.27 5.22 1.05
N LEU A 51 18.01 5.82 1.98
CA LEU A 51 17.65 5.81 3.39
C LEU A 51 16.31 6.53 3.63
N HIS A 52 16.12 7.68 3.01
CA HIS A 52 14.87 8.42 3.08
C HIS A 52 13.71 7.58 2.55
N TYR A 53 13.87 6.95 1.39
CA TYR A 53 12.89 6.06 0.81
C TYR A 53 12.55 4.90 1.74
N LEU A 54 13.53 4.23 2.34
CA LEU A 54 13.30 3.13 3.29
C LEU A 54 12.58 3.58 4.55
N LEU A 55 12.93 4.75 5.11
CA LEU A 55 12.25 5.32 6.27
C LEU A 55 10.78 5.62 6.00
N GLN A 56 10.45 6.10 4.79
CA GLN A 56 9.08 6.34 4.38
C GLN A 56 8.24 5.06 4.26
N HIS A 57 8.88 3.90 4.02
CA HIS A 57 8.18 2.63 3.81
C HIS A 57 8.16 1.71 5.05
N ILE A 58 8.93 2.06 6.10
CA ILE A 58 9.10 1.17 7.27
C ILE A 58 7.79 0.88 7.99
N HIS A 59 6.86 1.82 8.03
CA HIS A 59 5.56 1.67 8.67
C HIS A 59 4.68 0.59 8.02
N PHE A 60 4.93 0.24 6.75
CA PHE A 60 4.23 -0.87 6.09
C PHE A 60 4.65 -2.23 6.63
N ILE A 61 5.86 -2.37 7.18
CA ILE A 61 6.29 -3.59 7.87
C ILE A 61 5.42 -3.80 9.12
N LEU A 62 5.16 -2.73 9.88
CA LEU A 62 4.25 -2.79 11.01
C LEU A 62 2.83 -3.20 10.57
N LEU A 63 2.32 -2.60 9.51
CA LEU A 63 1.01 -2.93 8.96
C LEU A 63 0.93 -4.41 8.54
N ALA A 64 1.96 -4.91 7.84
CA ALA A 64 2.04 -6.32 7.45
C ALA A 64 2.01 -7.26 8.65
N PHE A 65 2.74 -6.91 9.71
CA PHE A 65 2.78 -7.68 10.95
C PHE A 65 1.41 -7.71 11.64
N VAL A 66 0.77 -6.56 11.81
CA VAL A 66 -0.56 -6.45 12.43
C VAL A 66 -1.62 -7.20 11.63
N LEU A 67 -1.61 -7.07 10.30
CA LEU A 67 -2.51 -7.82 9.40
C LEU A 67 -2.25 -9.33 9.48
N GLY A 68 -0.98 -9.73 9.53
CA GLY A 68 -0.61 -11.14 9.69
C GLY A 68 -1.15 -11.75 10.99
N ILE A 69 -1.02 -11.02 12.11
CA ILE A 69 -1.60 -11.40 13.41
C ILE A 69 -3.12 -11.50 13.31
N PHE A 70 -3.77 -10.49 12.74
CA PHE A 70 -5.22 -10.47 12.58
C PHE A 70 -5.72 -11.66 11.76
N ILE A 71 -5.14 -11.89 10.60
CA ILE A 71 -5.53 -12.99 9.71
C ILE A 71 -5.30 -14.35 10.40
N ARG A 72 -4.15 -14.53 11.05
CA ARG A 72 -3.75 -15.83 11.60
C ARG A 72 -4.49 -16.18 12.89
N TRP A 73 -4.73 -15.21 13.78
CA TRP A 73 -5.24 -15.47 15.12
C TRP A 73 -6.68 -15.03 15.34
N VAL A 74 -7.13 -13.98 14.66
CA VAL A 74 -8.52 -13.51 14.77
C VAL A 74 -9.40 -14.17 13.73
N VAL A 75 -9.04 -14.09 12.46
CA VAL A 75 -9.78 -14.74 11.36
C VAL A 75 -9.52 -16.26 11.34
N LYS A 76 -8.40 -16.71 11.94
CA LYS A 76 -7.98 -18.13 11.99
C LYS A 76 -7.82 -18.76 10.61
N SER A 77 -7.44 -17.98 9.62
CA SER A 77 -7.26 -18.41 8.24
C SER A 77 -5.77 -18.44 7.85
N PRO A 78 -5.32 -19.43 7.07
CA PRO A 78 -4.03 -19.33 6.41
C PRO A 78 -4.01 -18.16 5.43
N LEU A 79 -2.91 -17.39 5.37
CA LEU A 79 -2.80 -16.20 4.50
C LEU A 79 -3.15 -16.53 3.03
N LYS A 80 -2.70 -17.68 2.52
CA LYS A 80 -3.01 -18.11 1.16
C LYS A 80 -4.52 -18.21 0.92
N VAL A 81 -5.25 -18.84 1.83
CA VAL A 81 -6.72 -19.01 1.73
C VAL A 81 -7.44 -17.66 1.90
N PHE A 82 -6.89 -16.79 2.72
CA PHE A 82 -7.43 -15.45 2.92
C PHE A 82 -7.31 -14.59 1.66
N VAL A 83 -6.18 -14.69 0.96
CA VAL A 83 -5.85 -13.87 -0.23
C VAL A 83 -6.50 -14.40 -1.50
N THR A 84 -6.64 -15.72 -1.66
CA THR A 84 -7.15 -16.32 -2.89
C THR A 84 -7.93 -17.58 -2.65
N ASP A 85 -9.03 -17.76 -3.39
CA ASP A 85 -9.80 -19.01 -3.41
C ASP A 85 -9.17 -20.06 -4.33
N SER A 86 -8.11 -19.70 -5.06
CA SER A 86 -7.40 -20.63 -5.97
C SER A 86 -6.46 -21.54 -5.19
N SER A 87 -6.45 -22.82 -5.56
CA SER A 87 -5.51 -23.82 -5.01
C SER A 87 -4.05 -23.51 -5.35
N THR A 88 -3.81 -22.81 -6.46
CA THR A 88 -2.47 -22.48 -6.95
C THR A 88 -2.36 -20.99 -7.28
N PHE A 89 -1.22 -20.37 -6.92
CA PHE A 89 -0.91 -19.01 -7.31
C PHE A 89 -0.43 -18.97 -8.77
N ARG A 90 -1.02 -18.10 -9.58
CA ARG A 90 -0.74 -17.99 -11.01
C ARG A 90 0.45 -17.07 -11.27
N TRP A 91 1.66 -17.50 -10.94
CA TRP A 91 2.90 -16.73 -11.11
C TRP A 91 3.07 -16.09 -12.50
N PRO A 92 2.82 -16.79 -13.63
CA PRO A 92 2.98 -16.18 -14.94
C PRO A 92 2.06 -14.97 -15.15
N LEU A 93 0.80 -15.07 -14.70
CA LEU A 93 -0.16 -13.97 -14.80
C LEU A 93 0.24 -12.78 -13.91
N PHE A 94 0.77 -13.07 -12.71
CA PHE A 94 1.28 -12.05 -11.80
C PHE A 94 2.43 -11.26 -12.45
N PHE A 95 3.46 -11.94 -12.95
CA PHE A 95 4.60 -11.26 -13.58
C PHE A 95 4.22 -10.56 -14.89
N PHE A 96 3.32 -11.12 -15.68
CA PHE A 96 2.78 -10.44 -16.86
C PHE A 96 2.07 -9.14 -16.49
N SER A 97 1.14 -9.17 -15.53
CA SER A 97 0.41 -7.99 -15.07
C SER A 97 1.34 -6.94 -14.47
N TYR A 98 2.33 -7.38 -13.68
CA TYR A 98 3.35 -6.51 -13.12
C TYR A 98 4.18 -5.82 -14.21
N GLY A 99 4.60 -6.56 -15.24
CA GLY A 99 5.34 -6.02 -16.37
C GLY A 99 4.51 -4.99 -17.18
N VAL A 100 3.27 -5.32 -17.49
CA VAL A 100 2.35 -4.41 -18.21
C VAL A 100 2.15 -3.11 -17.40
N TRP A 101 1.93 -3.21 -16.09
CA TRP A 101 1.73 -2.05 -15.23
C TRP A 101 2.99 -1.19 -15.11
N THR A 102 4.16 -1.83 -14.98
CA THR A 102 5.45 -1.12 -14.96
C THR A 102 5.68 -0.34 -16.25
N VAL A 103 5.45 -0.97 -17.40
CA VAL A 103 5.56 -0.30 -18.71
C VAL A 103 4.57 0.86 -18.81
N ALA A 104 3.33 0.67 -18.39
CA ALA A 104 2.31 1.72 -18.41
C ALA A 104 2.71 2.94 -17.56
N ILE A 105 3.23 2.72 -16.35
CA ILE A 105 3.71 3.81 -15.48
C ILE A 105 4.89 4.53 -16.12
N VAL A 106 5.88 3.79 -16.63
CA VAL A 106 7.05 4.38 -17.31
C VAL A 106 6.61 5.24 -18.48
N LEU A 107 5.73 4.73 -19.34
CA LEU A 107 5.19 5.50 -20.47
C LEU A 107 4.42 6.73 -20.00
N PHE A 108 3.58 6.60 -18.98
CA PHE A 108 2.83 7.72 -18.41
C PHE A 108 3.78 8.82 -17.90
N MET A 109 4.82 8.43 -17.15
CA MET A 109 5.84 9.37 -16.65
C MET A 109 6.55 10.10 -17.79
N PHE A 110 6.93 9.40 -18.84
CA PHE A 110 7.58 10.01 -20.00
C PHE A 110 6.67 10.92 -20.83
N LEU A 111 5.40 10.54 -21.02
CA LEU A 111 4.47 11.25 -21.90
C LEU A 111 3.78 12.43 -21.22
N LEU A 112 3.46 12.33 -19.94
CA LEU A 112 2.62 13.31 -19.26
C LEU A 112 3.34 14.18 -18.22
N SER A 113 4.56 13.83 -17.84
CA SER A 113 5.29 14.59 -16.81
C SER A 113 6.76 14.87 -17.16
N PRO A 114 7.10 15.32 -18.38
CA PRO A 114 8.49 15.52 -18.77
C PRO A 114 9.18 16.65 -17.99
N SER A 115 8.42 17.62 -17.42
CA SER A 115 8.96 18.82 -16.77
C SER A 115 8.80 18.86 -15.23
N SER A 116 8.04 17.95 -14.64
CA SER A 116 7.75 17.94 -13.21
C SER A 116 8.65 17.04 -12.38
N ILE A 117 9.52 16.24 -13.03
CA ILE A 117 10.45 15.36 -12.33
C ILE A 117 11.70 16.18 -11.94
N THR A 118 11.61 16.97 -10.88
CA THR A 118 12.78 17.50 -10.18
C THR A 118 13.43 16.38 -9.36
N TYR A 119 13.86 15.35 -10.06
CA TYR A 119 14.59 14.26 -9.44
C TYR A 119 16.08 14.60 -9.44
N SER A 120 16.66 14.76 -8.27
CA SER A 120 18.13 14.80 -8.11
C SER A 120 18.64 13.36 -8.05
N PRO A 121 19.06 12.78 -9.19
CA PRO A 121 19.48 11.38 -9.20
C PRO A 121 20.72 11.20 -8.33
N PRO A 122 20.91 10.04 -7.68
CA PRO A 122 22.15 9.72 -7.01
C PRO A 122 23.35 9.95 -7.93
N LYS A 123 24.43 10.51 -7.42
CA LYS A 123 25.59 10.95 -8.21
C LYS A 123 26.28 9.81 -8.95
N SER A 124 26.22 8.56 -8.45
CA SER A 124 26.88 7.40 -9.04
C SER A 124 25.89 6.42 -9.67
N LEU A 125 26.30 5.71 -10.72
CA LEU A 125 25.49 4.67 -11.36
C LEU A 125 25.17 3.54 -10.39
N SER A 126 26.11 3.11 -9.56
CA SER A 126 25.93 2.07 -8.55
C SER A 126 24.83 2.42 -7.54
N SER A 127 24.79 3.68 -7.07
CA SER A 127 23.76 4.15 -6.15
C SER A 127 22.36 4.17 -6.82
N ARG A 128 22.30 4.50 -8.12
CA ARG A 128 21.05 4.45 -8.90
C ARG A 128 20.53 3.03 -9.04
N LEU A 129 21.41 2.11 -9.42
CA LEU A 129 21.07 0.69 -9.59
C LEU A 129 20.61 0.07 -8.26
N LEU A 130 21.31 0.38 -7.16
CA LEU A 130 20.90 -0.08 -5.82
C LEU A 130 19.51 0.48 -5.43
N PHE A 131 19.30 1.78 -5.63
CA PHE A 131 17.98 2.38 -5.35
C PHE A 131 16.87 1.71 -6.16
N MET A 132 17.08 1.52 -7.47
CA MET A 132 16.12 0.86 -8.35
C MET A 132 15.85 -0.59 -7.92
N ALA A 133 16.89 -1.36 -7.57
CA ALA A 133 16.74 -2.72 -7.11
C ALA A 133 15.92 -2.81 -5.81
N VAL A 134 16.18 -1.91 -4.87
CA VAL A 134 15.41 -1.84 -3.61
C VAL A 134 13.97 -1.39 -3.88
N ALA A 135 13.75 -0.39 -4.71
CA ALA A 135 12.42 0.10 -5.04
C ALA A 135 11.57 -0.97 -5.76
N LEU A 136 12.17 -1.78 -6.64
CA LEU A 136 11.51 -2.91 -7.30
C LEU A 136 11.01 -4.00 -6.32
N VAL A 137 11.54 -4.05 -5.12
CA VAL A 137 11.08 -4.98 -4.07
C VAL A 137 10.12 -4.29 -3.11
N VAL A 138 10.49 -3.11 -2.63
CA VAL A 138 9.76 -2.41 -1.56
C VAL A 138 8.41 -1.88 -2.05
N THR A 139 8.37 -1.28 -3.25
CA THR A 139 7.09 -0.74 -3.79
C THR A 139 6.02 -1.83 -4.02
N PRO A 140 6.33 -2.98 -4.67
CA PRO A 140 5.33 -4.05 -4.79
C PRO A 140 4.90 -4.64 -3.45
N LEU A 141 5.83 -4.74 -2.49
CA LEU A 141 5.51 -5.23 -1.15
C LEU A 141 4.54 -4.27 -0.43
N GLN A 142 4.80 -2.96 -0.48
CA GLN A 142 3.88 -1.95 0.02
C GLN A 142 2.50 -2.08 -0.64
N SER A 143 2.46 -2.08 -1.98
CA SER A 143 1.19 -2.19 -2.72
C SER A 143 0.43 -3.46 -2.37
N PHE A 144 1.12 -4.58 -2.16
CA PHE A 144 0.49 -5.82 -1.71
C PHE A 144 -0.12 -5.68 -0.31
N ILE A 145 0.57 -5.01 0.63
CA ILE A 145 0.08 -4.81 1.99
C ILE A 145 -1.14 -3.89 2.00
N GLU A 146 -1.11 -2.83 1.20
CA GLU A 146 -2.26 -1.94 0.99
C GLU A 146 -3.45 -2.68 0.36
N GLU A 147 -3.21 -3.49 -0.67
CA GLU A 147 -4.23 -4.33 -1.29
C GLU A 147 -4.83 -5.33 -0.30
N LEU A 148 -3.99 -5.91 0.56
CA LEU A 148 -4.41 -6.83 1.60
C LEU A 148 -5.34 -6.14 2.62
N LEU A 149 -5.04 -4.90 3.02
CA LEU A 149 -5.88 -4.15 3.94
C LEU A 149 -7.15 -3.63 3.27
N PHE A 150 -7.00 -2.82 2.22
CA PHE A 150 -8.08 -2.01 1.69
C PHE A 150 -9.01 -2.77 0.75
N ARG A 151 -8.50 -3.82 0.09
CA ARG A 151 -9.30 -4.59 -0.85
C ARG A 151 -9.64 -5.97 -0.31
N ILE A 152 -8.65 -6.78 0.03
CA ILE A 152 -8.91 -8.19 0.40
C ILE A 152 -9.63 -8.27 1.75
N THR A 153 -9.12 -7.59 2.79
CA THR A 153 -9.75 -7.62 4.12
C THR A 153 -11.16 -7.00 4.10
N PHE A 154 -11.31 -5.87 3.38
CA PHE A 154 -12.61 -5.22 3.21
C PHE A 154 -13.59 -6.10 2.41
N TRP A 155 -13.10 -6.77 1.36
CA TRP A 155 -13.89 -7.73 0.61
C TRP A 155 -14.39 -8.87 1.50
N ARG A 156 -13.50 -9.52 2.26
CA ARG A 156 -13.84 -10.61 3.17
C ARG A 156 -14.85 -10.18 4.25
N MET A 157 -14.77 -8.94 4.71
CA MET A 157 -15.76 -8.37 5.63
C MET A 157 -17.16 -8.31 5.01
N LEU A 158 -17.27 -7.98 3.73
CA LEU A 158 -18.57 -7.79 3.04
C LEU A 158 -19.06 -9.05 2.32
N GLU A 159 -18.18 -10.00 2.05
CA GLU A 159 -18.50 -11.27 1.40
C GLU A 159 -19.58 -12.03 2.19
N GLY A 160 -20.57 -12.56 1.48
CA GLY A 160 -21.72 -13.23 2.09
C GLY A 160 -22.78 -12.31 2.72
N ARG A 161 -22.44 -11.01 2.96
CA ARG A 161 -23.39 -10.01 3.46
C ARG A 161 -24.03 -9.19 2.33
N LEU A 162 -23.26 -8.91 1.30
CA LEU A 162 -23.74 -8.25 0.09
C LEU A 162 -23.80 -9.25 -1.07
N LYS A 163 -24.90 -9.23 -1.82
CA LYS A 163 -25.11 -10.14 -2.96
C LYS A 163 -24.38 -9.70 -4.23
N SER A 164 -23.98 -8.44 -4.32
CA SER A 164 -23.37 -7.85 -5.52
C SER A 164 -21.85 -7.70 -5.35
N ASN A 165 -21.10 -8.49 -6.07
CA ASN A 165 -19.63 -8.36 -6.15
C ASN A 165 -19.22 -7.00 -6.70
N LEU A 166 -19.98 -6.43 -7.64
CA LEU A 166 -19.74 -5.08 -8.16
C LEU A 166 -19.84 -4.04 -7.04
N LEU A 167 -20.87 -4.12 -6.20
CA LEU A 167 -21.05 -3.20 -5.08
C LEU A 167 -19.90 -3.33 -4.08
N ILE A 168 -19.44 -4.55 -3.75
CA ILE A 168 -18.29 -4.77 -2.88
C ILE A 168 -17.03 -4.12 -3.50
N SER A 169 -16.80 -4.30 -4.81
CA SER A 169 -15.66 -3.69 -5.51
C SER A 169 -15.69 -2.17 -5.47
N VAL A 170 -16.86 -1.56 -5.71
CA VAL A 170 -17.03 -0.10 -5.66
C VAL A 170 -16.78 0.43 -4.25
N LEU A 171 -17.38 -0.20 -3.23
CA LEU A 171 -17.16 0.22 -1.84
C LEU A 171 -15.71 0.08 -1.40
N SER A 172 -15.04 -1.01 -1.78
CA SER A 172 -13.61 -1.22 -1.53
C SER A 172 -12.74 -0.16 -2.21
N GLY A 173 -13.05 0.19 -3.47
CA GLY A 173 -12.35 1.24 -4.20
C GLY A 173 -12.57 2.62 -3.56
N LEU A 174 -13.79 2.95 -3.13
CA LEU A 174 -14.08 4.19 -2.41
C LEU A 174 -13.33 4.25 -1.08
N PHE A 175 -13.30 3.16 -0.33
CA PHE A 175 -12.57 3.07 0.93
C PHE A 175 -11.07 3.31 0.72
N PHE A 176 -10.46 2.67 -0.27
CA PHE A 176 -9.08 2.91 -0.66
C PHE A 176 -8.84 4.38 -1.02
N THR A 177 -9.69 4.95 -1.87
CA THR A 177 -9.56 6.34 -2.32
C THR A 177 -9.67 7.34 -1.18
N LEU A 178 -10.59 7.12 -0.22
CA LEU A 178 -10.74 8.00 0.94
C LEU A 178 -9.43 8.11 1.75
N PHE A 179 -8.73 7.00 1.96
CA PHE A 179 -7.44 7.04 2.67
C PHE A 179 -6.36 7.76 1.88
N HIS A 180 -6.38 7.67 0.56
CA HIS A 180 -5.39 8.35 -0.31
C HIS A 180 -5.66 9.85 -0.46
N LEU A 181 -6.90 10.33 -0.23
CA LEU A 181 -7.18 11.77 -0.23
C LEU A 181 -6.46 12.53 0.89
N PHE A 182 -6.08 11.85 1.96
CA PHE A 182 -5.33 12.44 3.08
C PHE A 182 -3.81 12.35 2.90
N ASN A 183 -3.31 11.76 1.82
CA ASN A 183 -1.90 11.76 1.53
C ASN A 183 -1.40 13.18 1.26
N VAL A 184 -0.29 13.52 1.90
CA VAL A 184 0.36 14.85 1.76
C VAL A 184 0.65 15.21 0.31
N GLU A 185 0.99 14.20 -0.50
CA GLU A 185 1.23 14.34 -1.94
C GLU A 185 0.00 14.82 -2.71
N VAL A 186 -1.19 14.34 -2.33
CA VAL A 186 -2.46 14.76 -2.94
C VAL A 186 -2.86 16.16 -2.44
N THR A 187 -2.68 16.43 -1.16
CA THR A 187 -3.05 17.73 -0.55
C THR A 187 -2.10 18.86 -0.92
N GLN A 188 -0.84 18.56 -1.22
CA GLN A 188 0.17 19.54 -1.64
C GLN A 188 0.31 19.63 -3.17
N ALA A 189 -0.27 18.73 -3.95
CA ALA A 189 -0.34 18.88 -5.40
C ALA A 189 -1.28 20.08 -5.69
N PRO A 190 -0.77 21.24 -6.14
CA PRO A 190 -1.66 22.30 -6.58
C PRO A 190 -2.48 21.73 -7.74
N ILE A 191 -3.80 21.84 -7.66
CA ILE A 191 -4.69 21.55 -8.78
C ILE A 191 -4.41 22.58 -9.86
N LYS A 192 -3.31 22.43 -10.59
CA LYS A 192 -3.00 23.21 -11.79
C LYS A 192 -3.78 22.66 -12.98
N ILE A 193 -5.10 22.56 -12.84
CA ILE A 193 -5.99 22.19 -13.96
C ILE A 193 -6.58 23.43 -14.63
N ILE A 194 -6.34 24.62 -14.10
CA ILE A 194 -6.77 25.85 -14.76
C ILE A 194 -5.52 26.49 -15.37
N PRO A 195 -5.41 26.55 -16.71
CA PRO A 195 -4.41 27.42 -17.32
C PRO A 195 -4.71 28.83 -16.86
N ARG A 196 -3.84 29.41 -16.07
CA ARG A 196 -3.87 30.85 -15.80
C ARG A 196 -3.65 31.50 -17.17
N SER A 197 -4.68 32.09 -17.73
CA SER A 197 -4.52 33.04 -18.83
C SER A 197 -3.60 34.13 -18.28
N GLU A 198 -2.35 34.11 -18.75
CA GLU A 198 -1.43 35.21 -18.52
C GLU A 198 -2.04 36.40 -19.25
N GLU A 199 -2.62 37.31 -18.50
CA GLU A 199 -2.92 38.64 -18.99
C GLU A 199 -1.59 39.37 -19.27
N HIS A 200 -1.41 39.75 -20.51
CA HIS A 200 -0.37 40.64 -21.00
C HIS A 200 -0.52 42.04 -20.44
#